data_4e251173beed2f5057140a3389acc850
#
_entry.id   4e251173beed2f5057140a3389acc850
#
_cell.length_a   1.000
_cell.length_b   1.000
_cell.length_c   1.000
_cell.angle_alpha   90.00
_cell.angle_beta   90.00
_cell.angle_gamma   90.00
#
_symmetry.space_group_name_H-M   'P 1'
#
loop_
_entity.id
_entity.type
_entity.pdbx_description
1 polymer ?
#
loop_
_entity_poly.entity_id
_entity_poly.type
_entity_poly.pdbx_seq_one_letter_code
_entity_poly.pdbx_strand_id
1 'polypeptide(L)'
;SPLDYSAALPYAELENEISDYLLNETKNSFSGTKVINFNNGVPDIEAREAITRDVKGKLTGSRGQKVIVAFNENAESATTVEDISLNDAPAHYEYLANEAMHKILVGHRVTSPMLLGIKDSGNGLASNADEIKTASQLFNSTVIANYQEEIIDVLTEIMEINGEVPELYFITAQPIEF
;
A
#
# COMPACT_ATOMS: atom_id res chain seq x y z
N SER A 1 -1.35 -6.70 27.10
CA SER A 1 -1.64 -7.59 25.98
C SER A 1 -1.25 -6.89 24.68
N PRO A 2 -0.58 -7.55 23.74
CA PRO A 2 -0.34 -6.95 22.43
C PRO A 2 -1.70 -6.67 21.77
N LEU A 3 -1.77 -5.62 20.95
CA LEU A 3 -2.97 -5.29 20.20
C LEU A 3 -3.31 -6.45 19.24
N ASP A 4 -4.57 -6.82 19.15
CA ASP A 4 -5.04 -7.95 18.33
C ASP A 4 -4.60 -7.86 16.87
N TYR A 5 -4.53 -6.63 16.35
CA TYR A 5 -4.11 -6.36 14.96
C TYR A 5 -2.60 -6.12 14.80
N SER A 6 -1.80 -6.34 15.84
CA SER A 6 -0.34 -6.06 15.77
C SER A 6 0.36 -6.84 14.65
N ALA A 7 -0.14 -8.02 14.29
CA ALA A 7 0.37 -8.81 13.18
C ALA A 7 0.11 -8.17 11.79
N ALA A 8 -0.84 -7.25 11.69
CA ALA A 8 -1.15 -6.52 10.44
C ALA A 8 -0.26 -5.28 10.23
N LEU A 9 0.35 -4.73 11.28
CA LEU A 9 1.12 -3.48 11.21
C LEU A 9 2.26 -3.50 10.16
N PRO A 10 3.11 -4.55 10.09
CA PRO A 10 4.17 -4.60 9.07
C PRO A 10 3.63 -4.61 7.64
N TYR A 11 2.43 -5.16 7.42
CA TYR A 11 1.80 -5.20 6.10
C TYR A 11 1.13 -3.88 5.73
N ALA A 12 0.64 -3.13 6.72
CA ALA A 12 0.19 -1.76 6.50
C ALA A 12 1.36 -0.82 6.15
N GLU A 13 2.54 -1.02 6.76
CA GLU A 13 3.77 -0.31 6.42
C GLU A 13 4.24 -0.68 5.00
N LEU A 14 4.21 -1.98 4.65
CA LEU A 14 4.53 -2.45 3.31
C LEU A 14 3.64 -1.79 2.25
N GLU A 15 2.35 -1.64 2.49
CA GLU A 15 1.41 -0.97 1.58
C GLU A 15 1.76 0.51 1.37
N ASN A 16 2.19 1.22 2.42
CA ASN A 16 2.69 2.58 2.30
C ASN A 16 3.96 2.65 1.42
N GLU A 17 4.93 1.76 1.64
CA GLU A 17 6.16 1.72 0.83
C GLU A 17 5.87 1.40 -0.65
N ILE A 18 4.94 0.49 -0.93
CA ILE A 18 4.49 0.19 -2.29
C ILE A 18 3.85 1.44 -2.92
N SER A 19 2.99 2.14 -2.19
CA SER A 19 2.32 3.35 -2.66
C SER A 19 3.34 4.47 -2.96
N ASP A 20 4.31 4.68 -2.09
CA ASP A 20 5.37 5.67 -2.27
C ASP A 20 6.27 5.33 -3.46
N TYR A 21 6.60 4.04 -3.62
CA TYR A 21 7.34 3.58 -4.78
C TYR A 21 6.57 3.86 -6.08
N LEU A 22 5.30 3.45 -6.17
CA LEU A 22 4.46 3.66 -7.36
C LEU A 22 4.27 5.15 -7.68
N LEU A 23 4.11 6.00 -6.67
CA LEU A 23 4.06 7.45 -6.84
C LEU A 23 5.38 8.00 -7.38
N ASN A 24 6.51 7.54 -6.86
CA ASN A 24 7.83 7.94 -7.33
C ASN A 24 8.09 7.45 -8.76
N GLU A 25 7.73 6.21 -9.08
CA GLU A 25 7.79 5.68 -10.43
C GLU A 25 6.92 6.52 -11.38
N THR A 26 5.66 6.77 -11.03
CA THR A 26 4.76 7.59 -11.85
C THR A 26 5.30 8.99 -12.08
N LYS A 27 5.91 9.61 -11.05
CA LYS A 27 6.47 10.97 -11.15
C LYS A 27 7.78 11.02 -11.95
N ASN A 28 8.62 10.00 -11.83
CA ASN A 28 9.99 10.01 -12.31
C ASN A 28 10.18 9.20 -13.61
N SER A 29 9.46 8.09 -13.80
CA SER A 29 9.65 7.19 -14.96
C SER A 29 8.95 7.69 -16.22
N PHE A 30 7.89 8.48 -16.10
CA PHE A 30 7.29 9.14 -17.28
C PHE A 30 8.19 10.21 -17.91
N SER A 31 9.21 10.68 -17.20
CA SER A 31 10.16 11.66 -17.73
C SER A 31 11.50 11.06 -18.18
N GLY A 32 11.75 9.77 -17.93
CA GLY A 32 12.98 9.07 -18.29
C GLY A 32 14.26 9.74 -17.75
N THR A 33 15.26 8.96 -17.41
CA THR A 33 16.60 9.53 -17.14
C THR A 33 17.25 9.93 -18.46
N LYS A 34 17.53 11.22 -18.67
CA LYS A 34 18.27 11.69 -19.85
C LYS A 34 19.74 11.76 -19.53
N VAL A 35 20.55 11.07 -20.31
CA VAL A 35 22.01 11.21 -20.26
C VAL A 35 22.45 12.12 -21.39
N ILE A 36 23.15 13.18 -21.04
CA ILE A 36 23.74 14.12 -22.02
C ILE A 36 25.22 13.95 -21.95
N ASN A 37 25.79 13.43 -23.03
CA ASN A 37 27.23 13.26 -23.18
C ASN A 37 27.84 14.40 -23.93
N PHE A 38 28.80 15.09 -23.32
CA PHE A 38 29.70 16.03 -23.99
C PHE A 38 30.98 15.27 -24.30
N ASN A 39 31.26 15.01 -25.60
CA ASN A 39 32.35 14.16 -26.07
C ASN A 39 33.48 14.96 -26.73
N ASN A 40 33.69 16.19 -26.32
CA ASN A 40 34.67 17.12 -26.89
C ASN A 40 35.76 17.55 -25.90
N GLY A 41 36.10 16.63 -25.02
CA GLY A 41 37.10 16.85 -23.97
C GLY A 41 36.44 17.10 -22.58
N VAL A 42 37.25 16.97 -21.55
CA VAL A 42 36.83 17.21 -20.17
C VAL A 42 37.21 18.62 -19.74
N PRO A 43 36.26 19.54 -19.60
CA PRO A 43 36.53 20.91 -19.15
C PRO A 43 37.04 20.95 -17.72
N ASP A 44 37.55 22.11 -17.29
CA ASP A 44 37.87 22.35 -15.88
C ASP A 44 36.61 22.27 -14.96
N ILE A 45 36.83 22.26 -13.67
CA ILE A 45 35.76 22.07 -12.69
C ILE A 45 34.70 23.17 -12.77
N GLU A 46 35.12 24.44 -12.95
CA GLU A 46 34.23 25.60 -12.98
C GLU A 46 33.34 25.56 -14.21
N ALA A 47 33.93 25.24 -15.40
CA ALA A 47 33.19 25.10 -16.63
C ALA A 47 32.19 23.94 -16.60
N ARG A 48 32.58 22.79 -15.98
CA ARG A 48 31.66 21.63 -15.79
C ARG A 48 30.46 21.99 -14.93
N GLU A 49 30.67 22.70 -13.83
CA GLU A 49 29.59 23.16 -12.97
C GLU A 49 28.64 24.15 -13.67
N ALA A 50 29.20 25.09 -14.42
CA ALA A 50 28.43 26.07 -15.19
C ALA A 50 27.56 25.38 -16.25
N ILE A 51 28.13 24.48 -17.05
CA ILE A 51 27.41 23.70 -18.07
C ILE A 51 26.35 22.84 -17.44
N THR A 52 26.67 22.13 -16.39
CA THR A 52 25.72 21.25 -15.68
C THR A 52 24.53 22.04 -15.15
N ARG A 53 24.77 23.22 -14.58
CA ARG A 53 23.74 24.11 -14.07
C ARG A 53 22.83 24.63 -15.18
N ASP A 54 23.41 25.07 -16.30
CA ASP A 54 22.67 25.58 -17.46
C ASP A 54 21.82 24.49 -18.13
N VAL A 55 22.37 23.28 -18.30
CA VAL A 55 21.68 22.13 -18.88
C VAL A 55 20.52 21.69 -17.93
N LYS A 56 20.78 21.58 -16.65
CA LYS A 56 19.71 21.26 -15.68
C LYS A 56 18.65 22.35 -15.66
N GLY A 57 19.02 23.62 -15.67
CA GLY A 57 18.07 24.74 -15.69
C GLY A 57 17.15 24.76 -16.91
N LYS A 58 17.69 24.40 -18.10
CA LYS A 58 16.92 24.35 -19.34
C LYS A 58 16.07 23.10 -19.52
N LEU A 59 16.49 21.96 -18.97
CA LEU A 59 15.86 20.67 -19.20
C LEU A 59 15.02 20.18 -18.01
N THR A 60 15.26 20.72 -16.81
CA THR A 60 14.46 20.38 -15.64
C THR A 60 13.21 21.24 -15.63
N GLY A 61 12.15 20.78 -16.26
CA GLY A 61 10.83 21.37 -16.11
C GLY A 61 10.28 21.14 -14.69
N SER A 62 9.09 21.66 -14.41
CA SER A 62 8.40 21.59 -13.11
C SER A 62 8.17 20.16 -12.55
N ARG A 63 8.51 19.12 -13.31
CA ARG A 63 8.33 17.69 -12.96
C ARG A 63 9.62 16.94 -12.67
N GLY A 64 10.76 17.63 -12.47
CA GLY A 64 11.97 17.01 -11.91
C GLY A 64 12.61 15.89 -12.74
N GLN A 65 12.74 16.08 -14.08
CA GLN A 65 13.43 15.11 -14.93
C GLN A 65 14.86 14.85 -14.42
N LYS A 66 15.23 13.58 -14.23
CA LYS A 66 16.60 13.20 -13.89
C LYS A 66 17.49 13.43 -15.13
N VAL A 67 18.36 14.42 -15.07
CA VAL A 67 19.35 14.70 -16.10
C VAL A 67 20.74 14.40 -15.55
N ILE A 68 21.43 13.46 -16.19
CA ILE A 68 22.84 13.15 -15.93
C ILE A 68 23.65 13.84 -17.02
N VAL A 69 24.61 14.65 -16.62
CA VAL A 69 25.55 15.28 -17.53
C VAL A 69 26.89 14.60 -17.37
N ALA A 70 27.39 14.01 -18.43
CA ALA A 70 28.69 13.36 -18.49
C ALA A 70 29.63 14.10 -19.45
N PHE A 71 30.87 14.27 -19.05
CA PHE A 71 31.94 14.87 -19.87
C PHE A 71 32.97 13.79 -20.19
N ASN A 72 33.16 13.51 -21.46
CA ASN A 72 34.01 12.44 -21.94
C ASN A 72 35.08 13.01 -22.86
N GLU A 73 36.24 12.37 -22.96
CA GLU A 73 37.31 12.82 -23.85
C GLU A 73 36.94 12.68 -25.33
N ASN A 74 36.18 11.63 -25.66
CA ASN A 74 35.73 11.33 -27.01
C ASN A 74 34.41 10.54 -26.99
N ALA A 75 33.86 10.23 -28.14
CA ALA A 75 32.62 9.48 -28.30
C ALA A 75 32.74 8.00 -27.88
N GLU A 76 33.96 7.42 -27.95
CA GLU A 76 34.19 6.02 -27.59
C GLU A 76 34.17 5.80 -26.06
N SER A 77 34.48 6.86 -25.30
CA SER A 77 34.42 6.88 -23.82
C SER A 77 33.10 7.41 -23.29
N ALA A 78 32.04 7.48 -24.12
CA ALA A 78 30.74 8.01 -23.71
C ALA A 78 30.13 7.21 -22.56
N THR A 79 29.64 7.91 -21.55
CA THR A 79 28.95 7.32 -20.41
C THR A 79 27.62 6.75 -20.87
N THR A 80 27.41 5.45 -20.67
CA THR A 80 26.12 4.78 -20.87
C THR A 80 25.49 4.52 -19.49
N VAL A 81 24.20 4.74 -19.41
CA VAL A 81 23.39 4.32 -18.26
C VAL A 81 22.50 3.18 -18.74
N GLU A 82 22.77 1.99 -18.25
CA GLU A 82 21.87 0.86 -18.46
C GLU A 82 20.79 0.91 -17.36
N ASP A 83 19.54 1.06 -17.77
CA ASP A 83 18.42 0.86 -16.86
C ASP A 83 18.34 -0.63 -16.54
N ILE A 84 18.74 -0.99 -15.32
CA ILE A 84 18.46 -2.31 -14.77
C ILE A 84 16.98 -2.29 -14.35
N SER A 85 16.08 -2.40 -15.33
CA SER A 85 14.67 -2.62 -15.04
C SER A 85 14.51 -4.06 -14.54
N LEU A 86 13.92 -4.20 -13.36
CA LEU A 86 13.36 -5.50 -12.95
C LEU A 86 12.29 -5.87 -13.98
N ASN A 87 12.58 -6.86 -14.81
CA ASN A 87 11.77 -7.24 -15.98
C ASN A 87 10.31 -7.60 -15.68
N ASP A 88 9.90 -7.61 -14.41
CA ASP A 88 8.53 -7.96 -13.98
C ASP A 88 8.06 -7.13 -12.77
N ALA A 89 8.55 -5.91 -12.63
CA ALA A 89 8.24 -5.04 -11.51
C ALA A 89 6.72 -4.86 -11.29
N PRO A 90 5.87 -4.61 -12.32
CA PRO A 90 4.44 -4.47 -12.13
C PRO A 90 3.78 -5.69 -11.51
N ALA A 91 4.06 -6.90 -12.00
CA ALA A 91 3.50 -8.14 -11.47
C ALA A 91 3.99 -8.42 -10.04
N HIS A 92 5.25 -8.08 -9.74
CA HIS A 92 5.79 -8.21 -8.40
C HIS A 92 5.09 -7.28 -7.39
N TYR A 93 4.84 -6.02 -7.76
CA TYR A 93 4.13 -5.06 -6.90
C TYR A 93 2.64 -5.41 -6.74
N GLU A 94 2.00 -5.90 -7.79
CA GLU A 94 0.63 -6.43 -7.72
C GLU A 94 0.53 -7.60 -6.73
N TYR A 95 1.48 -8.54 -6.79
CA TYR A 95 1.56 -9.63 -5.84
C TYR A 95 1.74 -9.13 -4.40
N LEU A 96 2.67 -8.19 -4.16
CA LEU A 96 2.93 -7.65 -2.82
C LEU A 96 1.72 -6.91 -2.26
N ALA A 97 1.02 -6.10 -3.05
CA ALA A 97 -0.18 -5.38 -2.64
C ALA A 97 -1.32 -6.34 -2.29
N ASN A 98 -1.53 -7.38 -3.10
CA ASN A 98 -2.54 -8.41 -2.82
C ASN A 98 -2.21 -9.20 -1.54
N GLU A 99 -0.94 -9.55 -1.34
CA GLU A 99 -0.50 -10.24 -0.13
C GLU A 99 -0.64 -9.34 1.11
N ALA A 100 -0.28 -8.06 1.02
CA ALA A 100 -0.45 -7.09 2.11
C ALA A 100 -1.94 -6.96 2.48
N MET A 101 -2.82 -6.76 1.51
CA MET A 101 -4.27 -6.71 1.73
C MET A 101 -4.77 -7.98 2.44
N HIS A 102 -4.38 -9.16 1.95
CA HIS A 102 -4.78 -10.43 2.55
C HIS A 102 -4.31 -10.56 4.00
N LYS A 103 -3.05 -10.22 4.29
CA LYS A 103 -2.49 -10.28 5.65
C LYS A 103 -3.12 -9.28 6.60
N ILE A 104 -3.48 -8.08 6.13
CA ILE A 104 -4.20 -7.09 6.91
C ILE A 104 -5.59 -7.62 7.28
N LEU A 105 -6.33 -8.20 6.34
CA LEU A 105 -7.63 -8.81 6.61
C LEU A 105 -7.53 -9.93 7.64
N VAL A 106 -6.55 -10.83 7.49
CA VAL A 106 -6.30 -11.92 8.45
C VAL A 106 -5.92 -11.38 9.83
N GLY A 107 -5.07 -10.35 9.89
CA GLY A 107 -4.68 -9.70 11.15
C GLY A 107 -5.86 -9.07 11.89
N HIS A 108 -6.86 -8.59 11.16
CA HIS A 108 -8.12 -8.07 11.71
C HIS A 108 -9.21 -9.14 11.82
N ARG A 109 -8.89 -10.40 11.56
CA ARG A 109 -9.82 -11.56 11.59
C ARG A 109 -11.03 -11.39 10.66
N VAL A 110 -10.93 -10.54 9.65
CA VAL A 110 -12.00 -10.33 8.65
C VAL A 110 -12.07 -11.56 7.74
N THR A 111 -13.21 -12.24 7.72
CA THR A 111 -13.40 -13.52 7.03
C THR A 111 -13.55 -13.39 5.52
N SER A 112 -13.96 -12.22 5.03
CA SER A 112 -14.06 -11.93 3.58
C SER A 112 -13.89 -10.44 3.32
N PRO A 113 -13.15 -10.02 2.26
CA PRO A 113 -13.05 -8.63 1.82
C PRO A 113 -14.41 -7.99 1.51
N MET A 114 -15.39 -8.81 1.14
CA MET A 114 -16.74 -8.35 0.81
C MET A 114 -17.48 -7.72 2.00
N LEU A 115 -17.11 -8.08 3.25
CA LEU A 115 -17.64 -7.43 4.45
C LEU A 115 -17.24 -5.97 4.55
N LEU A 116 -16.16 -5.56 3.87
CA LEU A 116 -15.68 -4.18 3.75
C LEU A 116 -16.11 -3.52 2.45
N GLY A 117 -16.99 -4.15 1.66
CA GLY A 117 -17.42 -3.64 0.37
C GLY A 117 -16.38 -3.82 -0.74
N ILE A 118 -15.30 -4.56 -0.50
CA ILE A 118 -14.26 -4.85 -1.49
C ILE A 118 -14.70 -6.06 -2.30
N LYS A 119 -14.85 -5.85 -3.62
CA LYS A 119 -15.30 -6.89 -4.56
C LYS A 119 -14.10 -7.58 -5.19
N ASP A 120 -14.08 -8.90 -5.16
CA ASP A 120 -13.12 -9.69 -5.93
C ASP A 120 -13.46 -9.65 -7.42
N SER A 121 -12.46 -9.42 -8.26
CA SER A 121 -12.62 -9.08 -9.68
C SER A 121 -13.14 -10.24 -10.57
N GLY A 122 -13.46 -11.38 -10.00
CA GLY A 122 -13.85 -12.60 -10.76
C GLY A 122 -15.33 -12.97 -10.77
N ASN A 123 -16.16 -12.49 -9.85
CA ASN A 123 -17.53 -12.98 -9.67
C ASN A 123 -18.63 -11.92 -9.86
N GLY A 124 -19.72 -12.29 -10.53
CA GLY A 124 -20.89 -11.44 -10.75
C GLY A 124 -21.64 -11.10 -9.44
N LEU A 125 -22.45 -10.03 -9.43
CA LEU A 125 -23.18 -9.54 -8.25
C LEU A 125 -24.17 -10.56 -7.64
N ALA A 126 -24.77 -11.44 -8.45
CA ALA A 126 -25.77 -12.38 -7.97
C ALA A 126 -25.20 -13.58 -7.20
N SER A 127 -23.92 -13.93 -7.44
CA SER A 127 -23.22 -15.03 -6.74
C SER A 127 -22.75 -14.64 -5.33
N ASN A 128 -22.76 -13.34 -4.99
CA ASN A 128 -22.06 -12.82 -3.83
C ASN A 128 -22.95 -12.62 -2.59
N ALA A 129 -24.28 -12.62 -2.74
CA ALA A 129 -25.21 -12.38 -1.61
C ALA A 129 -25.12 -13.49 -0.56
N ASP A 130 -25.08 -14.75 -0.97
CA ASP A 130 -24.96 -15.88 -0.07
C ASP A 130 -23.55 -15.96 0.57
N GLU A 131 -22.52 -15.58 -0.17
CA GLU A 131 -21.15 -15.49 0.35
C GLU A 131 -21.03 -14.41 1.41
N ILE A 132 -21.55 -13.21 1.17
CA ILE A 132 -21.57 -12.12 2.14
C ILE A 132 -22.34 -12.54 3.40
N LYS A 133 -23.50 -13.18 3.23
CA LYS A 133 -24.30 -13.65 4.35
C LYS A 133 -23.56 -14.68 5.18
N THR A 134 -22.94 -15.67 4.54
CA THR A 134 -22.16 -16.72 5.21
C THR A 134 -20.93 -16.13 5.90
N ALA A 135 -20.18 -15.24 5.22
CA ALA A 135 -19.03 -14.55 5.79
C ALA A 135 -19.42 -13.68 7.00
N SER A 136 -20.55 -12.96 6.91
CA SER A 136 -21.10 -12.16 8.02
C SER A 136 -21.48 -13.02 9.20
N GLN A 137 -22.16 -14.13 8.97
CA GLN A 137 -22.52 -15.07 10.05
C GLN A 137 -21.29 -15.65 10.73
N LEU A 138 -20.28 -16.07 9.95
CA LEU A 138 -19.02 -16.58 10.48
C LEU A 138 -18.29 -15.50 11.29
N PHE A 139 -18.16 -14.29 10.76
CA PHE A 139 -17.52 -13.18 11.43
C PHE A 139 -18.22 -12.82 12.75
N ASN A 140 -19.55 -12.74 12.73
CA ASN A 140 -20.34 -12.47 13.93
C ASN A 140 -20.15 -13.56 15.00
N SER A 141 -20.19 -14.85 14.62
CA SER A 141 -20.07 -15.95 15.57
C SER A 141 -18.66 -16.18 16.11
N THR A 142 -17.63 -15.90 15.33
CA THR A 142 -16.23 -16.22 15.71
C THR A 142 -15.45 -15.02 16.23
N VAL A 143 -15.84 -13.81 15.87
CA VAL A 143 -15.13 -12.58 16.24
C VAL A 143 -15.99 -11.67 17.10
N ILE A 144 -17.14 -11.24 16.56
CA ILE A 144 -17.97 -10.22 17.22
C ILE A 144 -18.58 -10.75 18.52
N ALA A 145 -19.10 -11.98 18.51
CA ALA A 145 -19.73 -12.57 19.70
C ALA A 145 -18.76 -12.62 20.89
N ASN A 146 -17.50 -12.98 20.66
CA ASN A 146 -16.50 -13.03 21.73
C ASN A 146 -16.24 -11.65 22.36
N TYR A 147 -16.11 -10.59 21.53
CA TYR A 147 -15.95 -9.23 22.06
C TYR A 147 -17.21 -8.72 22.77
N GLN A 148 -18.39 -9.08 22.26
CA GLN A 148 -19.66 -8.74 22.92
C GLN A 148 -19.78 -9.40 24.30
N GLU A 149 -19.38 -10.66 24.42
CA GLU A 149 -19.36 -11.40 25.67
C GLU A 149 -18.41 -10.77 26.69
N GLU A 150 -17.16 -10.46 26.28
CA GLU A 150 -16.20 -9.77 27.17
C GLU A 150 -16.74 -8.42 27.68
N ILE A 151 -17.42 -7.65 26.83
CA ILE A 151 -18.00 -6.36 27.22
C ILE A 151 -19.16 -6.56 28.19
N ILE A 152 -20.03 -7.53 27.92
CA ILE A 152 -21.17 -7.86 28.81
C ILE A 152 -20.66 -8.30 30.17
N ASP A 153 -19.67 -9.17 30.20
CA ASP A 153 -19.11 -9.68 31.46
C ASP A 153 -18.57 -8.55 32.35
N VAL A 154 -17.78 -7.65 31.77
CA VAL A 154 -17.22 -6.51 32.52
C VAL A 154 -18.31 -5.56 32.99
N LEU A 155 -19.30 -5.25 32.16
CA LEU A 155 -20.41 -4.37 32.53
C LEU A 155 -21.29 -5.01 33.60
N THR A 156 -21.56 -6.33 33.51
CA THR A 156 -22.32 -7.09 34.49
C THR A 156 -21.60 -7.04 35.84
N GLU A 157 -20.30 -7.32 35.89
CA GLU A 157 -19.50 -7.25 37.12
C GLU A 157 -19.58 -5.86 37.78
N ILE A 158 -19.45 -4.80 37.02
CA ILE A 158 -19.55 -3.41 37.51
C ILE A 158 -20.94 -3.14 38.10
N MET A 159 -22.00 -3.59 37.46
CA MET A 159 -23.39 -3.37 37.93
C MET A 159 -23.68 -4.19 39.16
N GLU A 160 -23.23 -5.45 39.24
CA GLU A 160 -23.39 -6.32 40.41
C GLU A 160 -22.70 -5.73 41.65
N ILE A 161 -21.49 -5.14 41.49
CA ILE A 161 -20.79 -4.44 42.57
C ILE A 161 -21.63 -3.26 43.11
N ASN A 162 -22.41 -2.61 42.23
CA ASN A 162 -23.31 -1.52 42.61
C ASN A 162 -24.69 -1.99 43.11
N GLY A 163 -24.90 -3.28 43.23
CA GLY A 163 -26.14 -3.87 43.75
C GLY A 163 -27.27 -4.02 42.73
N GLU A 164 -26.94 -3.86 41.45
CA GLU A 164 -27.86 -4.08 40.34
C GLU A 164 -27.71 -5.49 39.78
N VAL A 165 -28.79 -6.10 39.29
CA VAL A 165 -28.78 -7.40 38.60
C VAL A 165 -29.23 -7.16 37.15
N PRO A 166 -28.28 -6.84 36.26
CA PRO A 166 -28.62 -6.50 34.88
C PRO A 166 -28.87 -7.73 34.02
N GLU A 167 -29.74 -7.58 33.03
CA GLU A 167 -29.87 -8.51 31.92
C GLU A 167 -29.40 -7.76 30.66
N LEU A 168 -28.08 -7.84 30.37
CA LEU A 168 -27.44 -7.14 29.27
C LEU A 168 -27.39 -8.01 28.01
N TYR A 169 -27.68 -7.43 26.87
CA TYR A 169 -27.53 -8.11 25.59
C TYR A 169 -27.25 -7.09 24.48
N PHE A 170 -26.59 -7.54 23.41
CA PHE A 170 -26.42 -6.77 22.20
C PHE A 170 -27.59 -7.00 21.25
N ILE A 171 -28.08 -5.93 20.65
CA ILE A 171 -29.06 -6.04 19.56
C ILE A 171 -28.28 -6.38 18.29
N THR A 172 -28.46 -7.61 17.83
CA THR A 172 -27.81 -8.05 16.59
C THR A 172 -28.44 -7.31 15.38
N ALA A 173 -27.58 -6.64 14.58
CA ALA A 173 -28.04 -6.09 13.32
C ALA A 173 -28.50 -7.23 12.41
N GLN A 174 -29.74 -7.15 11.92
CA GLN A 174 -30.22 -8.10 10.92
C GLN A 174 -29.39 -7.93 9.64
N PRO A 175 -28.97 -9.03 8.99
CA PRO A 175 -28.39 -8.94 7.67
C PRO A 175 -29.35 -8.18 6.74
N ILE A 176 -28.83 -7.26 5.93
CA ILE A 176 -29.62 -6.55 4.95
C ILE A 176 -30.23 -7.62 4.02
N GLU A 177 -31.54 -7.74 4.02
CA GLU A 177 -32.27 -8.53 3.02
C GLU A 177 -32.25 -7.73 1.71
N PHE A 178 -31.59 -8.25 0.69
CA PHE A 178 -31.59 -7.70 -0.66
C PHE A 178 -32.69 -8.33 -1.48
#